data_c36b028e4e871fbb3a14a617b5ff2d74
#
_entry.id   c36b028e4e871fbb3a14a617b5ff2d74
#
_cell.length_a   1.000
_cell.length_b   1.000
_cell.length_c   1.000
_cell.angle_alpha   90.00
_cell.angle_beta   90.00
_cell.angle_gamma   90.00
#
_symmetry.space_group_name_H-M   'P 1'
#
loop_
_entity.id
_entity.type
_entity.pdbx_description
1 polymer ?
#
loop_
_entity_poly.entity_id
_entity_poly.type
_entity_poly.pdbx_seq_one_letter_code
_entity_poly.pdbx_strand_id
1 'polypeptide(L)'
;AAKMQFEEAETIKQKYLLLENYRSRSEVVSNTLHNIDVFNIENNEKVAYINYLHVTNGCITQAFTFEYAKRMEETDEELLAAGIVEMQQRYGSESKEVIVPFPVKHLGDNLLITVPQKGDKKKLLELSKLNVLQYKKDRLTQSDKLNPEQKQVRLMKELQAALGLPTLPLRIECFDNSNISGTDAVAGCVVFQKCK
;
A
#
# COMPACT_ATOMS: atom_id res chain seq x y z
N ALA A 1 -39.76 20.29 22.21
CA ALA A 1 -39.69 21.74 21.82
C ALA A 1 -39.09 22.63 22.92
N ALA A 2 -38.33 22.11 23.88
CA ALA A 2 -37.99 22.87 25.05
C ALA A 2 -36.59 23.50 25.11
N LYS A 3 -35.73 23.31 24.13
CA LYS A 3 -34.48 24.08 23.97
C LYS A 3 -34.23 24.23 22.49
N MET A 4 -34.26 25.49 22.00
CA MET A 4 -33.87 25.82 20.64
C MET A 4 -32.35 25.70 20.48
N GLN A 5 -31.82 24.48 20.34
CA GLN A 5 -30.42 24.21 20.11
C GLN A 5 -30.17 24.11 18.63
N PHE A 6 -30.47 25.16 17.86
CA PHE A 6 -30.34 25.20 16.39
C PHE A 6 -28.89 25.06 15.97
N GLU A 7 -27.92 25.63 16.70
CA GLU A 7 -26.50 25.55 16.39
C GLU A 7 -25.95 24.12 16.58
N GLU A 8 -26.35 23.43 17.67
CA GLU A 8 -25.97 22.03 17.86
C GLU A 8 -26.62 21.12 16.82
N ALA A 9 -27.88 21.36 16.45
CA ALA A 9 -28.58 20.61 15.42
C ALA A 9 -27.92 20.81 14.04
N GLU A 10 -27.50 22.02 13.68
CA GLU A 10 -26.78 22.29 12.44
C GLU A 10 -25.40 21.61 12.43
N THR A 11 -24.68 21.64 13.55
CA THR A 11 -23.38 20.96 13.68
C THR A 11 -23.52 19.45 13.53
N ILE A 12 -24.56 18.85 14.11
CA ILE A 12 -24.86 17.43 13.97
C ILE A 12 -25.25 17.10 12.52
N LYS A 13 -26.06 17.96 11.88
CA LYS A 13 -26.45 17.81 10.48
C LYS A 13 -25.25 17.87 9.55
N GLN A 14 -24.32 18.81 9.76
CA GLN A 14 -23.08 18.90 8.96
C GLN A 14 -22.21 17.65 9.14
N LYS A 15 -22.07 17.13 10.36
CA LYS A 15 -21.39 15.86 10.62
C LYS A 15 -22.09 14.68 9.93
N TYR A 16 -23.42 14.64 9.97
CA TYR A 16 -24.20 13.61 9.30
C TYR A 16 -24.01 13.65 7.78
N LEU A 17 -24.10 14.84 7.17
CA LEU A 17 -23.85 15.01 5.73
C LEU A 17 -22.42 14.64 5.32
N LEU A 18 -21.44 14.92 6.18
CA LEU A 18 -20.05 14.50 5.97
C LEU A 18 -19.93 12.97 6.01
N LEU A 19 -20.58 12.31 6.96
CA LEU A 19 -20.61 10.85 7.07
C LEU A 19 -21.36 10.20 5.89
N GLU A 20 -22.46 10.80 5.44
CA GLU A 20 -23.23 10.32 4.30
C GLU A 20 -22.46 10.46 2.98
N ASN A 21 -21.73 11.57 2.80
CA ASN A 21 -20.80 11.77 1.69
C ASN A 21 -19.61 10.79 1.75
N TYR A 22 -19.11 10.48 2.94
CA TYR A 22 -18.07 9.47 3.14
C TYR A 22 -18.59 8.06 2.81
N ARG A 23 -19.82 7.74 3.24
CA ARG A 23 -20.49 6.48 2.93
C ARG A 23 -20.80 6.32 1.44
N SER A 24 -21.18 7.39 0.74
CA SER A 24 -21.43 7.36 -0.71
C SER A 24 -20.15 7.26 -1.55
N ARG A 25 -19.00 7.61 -0.99
CA ARG A 25 -17.65 7.40 -1.56
C ARG A 25 -17.02 6.07 -1.15
N SER A 26 -17.59 5.42 -0.12
CA SER A 26 -17.18 4.07 0.27
C SER A 26 -17.62 3.13 -0.85
N GLU A 27 -16.67 2.45 -1.48
CA GLU A 27 -16.97 1.47 -2.51
C GLU A 27 -17.93 0.43 -1.94
N VAL A 28 -19.18 0.44 -2.40
CA VAL A 28 -20.17 -0.60 -2.08
C VAL A 28 -19.70 -1.86 -2.80
N VAL A 29 -19.05 -2.73 -2.07
CA VAL A 29 -18.42 -3.91 -2.67
C VAL A 29 -19.45 -4.98 -3.00
N SER A 30 -20.43 -5.19 -2.14
CA SER A 30 -21.51 -6.17 -2.32
C SER A 30 -22.48 -6.14 -1.14
N ASN A 31 -23.78 -6.24 -1.43
CA ASN A 31 -24.80 -6.34 -0.39
C ASN A 31 -24.81 -7.68 0.37
N THR A 32 -23.97 -8.63 -0.04
CA THR A 32 -23.92 -9.99 0.54
C THR A 32 -22.78 -10.20 1.53
N LEU A 33 -21.85 -9.25 1.62
CA LEU A 33 -20.69 -9.37 2.49
C LEU A 33 -20.95 -8.64 3.83
N HIS A 34 -21.02 -9.42 4.89
CA HIS A 34 -21.29 -8.90 6.24
C HIS A 34 -20.15 -9.28 7.17
N ASN A 35 -19.60 -8.31 7.88
CA ASN A 35 -18.64 -8.47 8.95
C ASN A 35 -17.42 -9.35 8.57
N ILE A 36 -16.61 -8.87 7.65
CA ILE A 36 -15.44 -9.58 7.09
C ILE A 36 -14.20 -8.70 7.26
N ASP A 37 -13.12 -9.32 7.66
CA ASP A 37 -11.79 -8.71 7.67
C ASP A 37 -11.00 -9.15 6.44
N VAL A 38 -10.28 -8.21 5.83
CA VAL A 38 -9.43 -8.48 4.65
C VAL A 38 -8.03 -8.00 4.95
N PHE A 39 -7.06 -8.86 4.72
CA PHE A 39 -5.65 -8.54 4.91
C PHE A 39 -4.85 -8.85 3.66
N ASN A 40 -3.86 -8.01 3.40
CA ASN A 40 -2.83 -8.28 2.40
C ASN A 40 -1.49 -7.83 2.93
N ILE A 41 -0.42 -8.46 2.45
CA ILE A 41 0.95 -8.20 2.85
C ILE A 41 1.84 -8.07 1.61
N GLU A 42 2.73 -7.10 1.66
CA GLU A 42 3.87 -6.95 0.75
C GLU A 42 5.10 -6.64 1.60
N ASN A 43 6.24 -7.20 1.26
CA ASN A 43 7.43 -6.96 2.03
C ASN A 43 8.62 -6.52 1.16
N ASN A 44 9.64 -6.05 1.83
CA ASN A 44 11.00 -5.95 1.34
C ASN A 44 11.94 -6.65 2.34
N GLU A 45 13.25 -6.53 2.14
CA GLU A 45 14.24 -7.18 3.03
C GLU A 45 14.12 -6.75 4.51
N LYS A 46 13.64 -5.55 4.80
CA LYS A 46 13.67 -4.93 6.15
C LYS A 46 12.30 -4.68 6.74
N VAL A 47 11.27 -4.51 5.91
CA VAL A 47 9.95 -4.04 6.34
C VAL A 47 8.86 -4.83 5.63
N ALA A 48 7.86 -5.27 6.38
CA ALA A 48 6.60 -5.77 5.85
C ALA A 48 5.53 -4.69 5.96
N TYR A 49 4.74 -4.54 4.91
CA TYR A 49 3.60 -3.63 4.82
C TYR A 49 2.34 -4.46 4.80
N ILE A 50 1.45 -4.22 5.75
CA ILE A 50 0.18 -4.96 5.87
C ILE A 50 -0.96 -3.96 5.74
N ASN A 51 -1.94 -4.26 4.88
CA ASN A 51 -3.20 -3.52 4.80
C ASN A 51 -4.31 -4.34 5.44
N TYR A 52 -5.11 -3.66 6.22
CA TYR A 52 -6.32 -4.15 6.85
C TYR A 52 -7.53 -3.39 6.30
N LEU A 53 -8.55 -4.11 5.87
CA LEU A 53 -9.87 -3.58 5.54
C LEU A 53 -10.92 -4.30 6.37
N HIS A 54 -11.83 -3.55 6.96
CA HIS A 54 -13.02 -4.10 7.62
C HIS A 54 -14.26 -3.76 6.81
N VAL A 55 -15.04 -4.78 6.48
CA VAL A 55 -16.27 -4.65 5.69
C VAL A 55 -17.47 -4.99 6.55
N THR A 56 -18.36 -4.02 6.72
CA THR A 56 -19.63 -4.19 7.43
C THR A 56 -20.77 -3.84 6.49
N ASN A 57 -21.74 -4.74 6.34
CA ASN A 57 -22.92 -4.54 5.49
C ASN A 57 -22.56 -4.08 4.07
N GLY A 58 -21.56 -4.73 3.47
CA GLY A 58 -21.12 -4.45 2.10
C GLY A 58 -20.33 -3.17 1.89
N CYS A 59 -20.04 -2.42 2.95
CA CYS A 59 -19.26 -1.18 2.90
C CYS A 59 -17.94 -1.36 3.64
N ILE A 60 -16.85 -0.82 3.09
CA ILE A 60 -15.57 -0.74 3.79
C ILE A 60 -15.70 0.34 4.87
N THR A 61 -15.68 -0.06 6.12
CA THR A 61 -15.81 0.84 7.28
C THR A 61 -14.48 1.24 7.87
N GLN A 62 -13.45 0.43 7.67
CA GLN A 62 -12.08 0.71 8.11
C GLN A 62 -11.09 0.30 7.04
N ALA A 63 -10.09 1.14 6.81
CA ALA A 63 -8.97 0.85 5.92
C ALA A 63 -7.70 1.41 6.57
N PHE A 64 -6.75 0.54 6.85
CA PHE A 64 -5.51 0.92 7.51
C PHE A 64 -4.33 0.13 6.95
N THR A 65 -3.21 0.82 6.70
CA THR A 65 -1.96 0.17 6.29
C THR A 65 -0.87 0.52 7.30
N PHE A 66 -0.14 -0.48 7.74
CA PHE A 66 0.90 -0.34 8.74
C PHE A 66 2.16 -1.11 8.38
N GLU A 67 3.24 -0.83 9.10
CA GLU A 67 4.57 -1.37 8.85
C GLU A 67 5.03 -2.22 10.01
N TYR A 68 5.63 -3.37 9.69
CA TYR A 68 6.40 -4.17 10.62
C TYR A 68 7.88 -4.14 10.21
N ALA A 69 8.75 -3.75 11.13
CA ALA A 69 10.18 -3.96 10.97
C ALA A 69 10.47 -5.47 11.11
N LYS A 70 10.96 -6.11 10.05
CA LYS A 70 11.30 -7.52 10.07
C LYS A 70 12.47 -7.76 11.02
N ARG A 71 12.28 -8.67 11.93
CA ARG A 71 13.35 -9.28 12.74
C ARG A 71 13.73 -10.57 12.01
N MET A 72 15.01 -10.90 11.97
CA MET A 72 15.61 -12.02 11.23
C MET A 72 14.66 -13.21 10.99
N GLU A 73 14.52 -13.62 9.72
CA GLU A 73 13.87 -14.87 9.27
C GLU A 73 12.34 -15.03 9.49
N GLU A 74 11.63 -13.96 9.88
CA GLU A 74 10.16 -14.02 9.96
C GLU A 74 9.55 -14.23 8.57
N THR A 75 8.70 -15.24 8.45
CA THR A 75 7.96 -15.54 7.22
C THR A 75 6.78 -14.58 7.02
N ASP A 76 6.32 -14.46 5.79
CA ASP A 76 5.13 -13.64 5.49
C ASP A 76 3.88 -14.17 6.20
N GLU A 77 3.81 -15.48 6.41
CA GLU A 77 2.72 -16.12 7.15
C GLU A 77 2.71 -15.68 8.61
N GLU A 78 3.86 -15.69 9.29
CA GLU A 78 3.97 -15.28 10.69
C GLU A 78 3.69 -13.78 10.87
N LEU A 79 4.22 -12.93 9.99
CA LEU A 79 3.96 -11.49 10.00
C LEU A 79 2.49 -11.17 9.75
N LEU A 80 1.86 -11.86 8.81
CA LEU A 80 0.45 -11.68 8.52
C LEU A 80 -0.42 -12.17 9.67
N ALA A 81 -0.09 -13.30 10.29
CA ALA A 81 -0.76 -13.82 11.48
C ALA A 81 -0.70 -12.82 12.64
N ALA A 82 0.48 -12.27 12.93
CA ALA A 82 0.65 -11.24 13.95
C ALA A 82 -0.18 -9.99 13.66
N GLY A 83 -0.18 -9.53 12.40
CA GLY A 83 -0.98 -8.38 11.96
C GLY A 83 -2.48 -8.60 12.10
N ILE A 84 -2.98 -9.79 11.79
CA ILE A 84 -4.39 -10.13 11.96
C ILE A 84 -4.78 -10.03 13.44
N VAL A 85 -4.02 -10.66 14.33
CA VAL A 85 -4.30 -10.65 15.78
C VAL A 85 -4.25 -9.22 16.32
N GLU A 86 -3.23 -8.45 15.97
CA GLU A 86 -3.09 -7.05 16.43
C GLU A 86 -4.29 -6.19 15.98
N MET A 87 -4.68 -6.27 14.70
CA MET A 87 -5.76 -5.44 14.19
C MET A 87 -7.12 -5.84 14.74
N GLN A 88 -7.39 -7.12 14.90
CA GLN A 88 -8.62 -7.59 15.53
C GLN A 88 -8.73 -7.12 16.99
N GLN A 89 -7.63 -7.18 17.74
CA GLN A 89 -7.60 -6.68 19.11
C GLN A 89 -7.75 -5.15 19.17
N ARG A 90 -7.04 -4.43 18.30
CA ARG A 90 -7.02 -2.97 18.30
C ARG A 90 -8.36 -2.34 17.93
N TYR A 91 -9.07 -2.93 16.97
CA TYR A 91 -10.36 -2.43 16.48
C TYR A 91 -11.56 -3.18 17.06
N GLY A 92 -11.33 -4.18 17.91
CA GLY A 92 -12.40 -4.99 18.50
C GLY A 92 -13.23 -5.70 17.44
N SER A 93 -12.59 -6.17 16.35
CA SER A 93 -13.30 -6.85 15.27
C SER A 93 -13.86 -8.19 15.76
N GLU A 94 -15.17 -8.38 15.59
CA GLU A 94 -15.88 -9.64 15.84
C GLU A 94 -16.06 -10.47 14.55
N SER A 95 -15.29 -10.15 13.50
CA SER A 95 -15.35 -10.87 12.23
C SER A 95 -14.93 -12.32 12.41
N LYS A 96 -15.79 -13.22 11.97
CA LYS A 96 -15.50 -14.67 11.98
C LYS A 96 -14.80 -15.13 10.70
N GLU A 97 -14.83 -14.32 9.66
CA GLU A 97 -14.17 -14.61 8.38
C GLU A 97 -13.07 -13.60 8.09
N VAL A 98 -11.89 -14.12 7.79
CA VAL A 98 -10.71 -13.34 7.42
C VAL A 98 -10.25 -13.75 6.02
N ILE A 99 -10.19 -12.77 5.13
CA ILE A 99 -9.74 -12.94 3.75
C ILE A 99 -8.26 -12.61 3.66
N VAL A 100 -7.47 -13.53 3.10
CA VAL A 100 -6.00 -13.42 3.02
C VAL A 100 -5.49 -13.88 1.65
N PRO A 101 -4.27 -13.47 1.22
CA PRO A 101 -3.70 -13.84 -0.07
C PRO A 101 -3.20 -15.30 -0.13
N PHE A 102 -2.87 -15.90 1.01
CA PHE A 102 -2.40 -17.27 1.15
C PHE A 102 -2.88 -17.86 2.49
N PRO A 103 -2.88 -19.19 2.65
CA PRO A 103 -3.29 -19.83 3.90
C PRO A 103 -2.39 -19.38 5.07
N VAL A 104 -3.01 -19.03 6.19
CA VAL A 104 -2.34 -18.65 7.44
C VAL A 104 -2.75 -19.62 8.53
N LYS A 105 -1.76 -20.19 9.22
CA LYS A 105 -1.95 -21.10 10.34
C LYS A 105 -1.88 -20.37 11.68
N HIS A 106 -2.31 -21.05 12.75
CA HIS A 106 -2.18 -20.56 14.14
C HIS A 106 -2.99 -19.32 14.52
N LEU A 107 -4.13 -19.06 13.85
CA LEU A 107 -5.01 -17.93 14.16
C LEU A 107 -6.16 -18.25 15.12
N GLY A 108 -6.20 -19.47 15.68
CA GLY A 108 -7.28 -19.96 16.55
C GLY A 108 -8.43 -20.63 15.80
N ASP A 109 -9.13 -21.54 16.50
CA ASP A 109 -10.14 -22.42 15.90
C ASP A 109 -11.45 -21.73 15.50
N ASN A 110 -11.64 -20.46 15.88
CA ASN A 110 -12.89 -19.73 15.66
C ASN A 110 -12.88 -18.82 14.42
N LEU A 111 -11.76 -18.74 13.68
CA LEU A 111 -11.62 -17.88 12.51
C LEU A 111 -11.65 -18.70 11.22
N LEU A 112 -12.56 -18.35 10.32
CA LEU A 112 -12.61 -18.91 8.97
C LEU A 112 -11.62 -18.16 8.08
N ILE A 113 -10.53 -18.81 7.71
CA ILE A 113 -9.54 -18.24 6.79
C ILE A 113 -9.95 -18.55 5.35
N THR A 114 -10.15 -17.51 4.55
CA THR A 114 -10.59 -17.63 3.15
C THR A 114 -9.53 -17.06 2.20
N VAL A 115 -9.11 -17.88 1.23
CA VAL A 115 -8.24 -17.44 0.11
C VAL A 115 -9.09 -17.40 -1.16
N PRO A 116 -9.66 -16.24 -1.53
CA PRO A 116 -10.62 -16.17 -2.63
C PRO A 116 -9.94 -16.23 -3.99
N GLN A 117 -10.51 -17.00 -4.91
CA GLN A 117 -10.04 -17.11 -6.29
C GLN A 117 -10.84 -16.21 -7.27
N LYS A 118 -12.11 -15.90 -6.95
CA LYS A 118 -13.04 -15.14 -7.80
C LYS A 118 -14.11 -14.43 -6.97
N GLY A 119 -14.86 -13.52 -7.62
CA GLY A 119 -15.99 -12.82 -7.01
C GLY A 119 -15.56 -11.61 -6.17
N ASP A 120 -16.51 -11.09 -5.38
CA ASP A 120 -16.34 -9.82 -4.64
C ASP A 120 -15.26 -9.93 -3.55
N LYS A 121 -15.13 -11.08 -2.91
CA LYS A 121 -14.04 -11.33 -1.95
C LYS A 121 -12.66 -11.20 -2.60
N LYS A 122 -12.51 -11.65 -3.85
CA LYS A 122 -11.26 -11.49 -4.60
C LYS A 122 -10.99 -10.04 -4.94
N LYS A 123 -12.01 -9.29 -5.35
CA LYS A 123 -11.87 -7.84 -5.62
C LYS A 123 -11.43 -7.07 -4.37
N LEU A 124 -11.99 -7.40 -3.19
CA LEU A 124 -11.56 -6.81 -1.92
C LEU A 124 -10.09 -7.12 -1.61
N LEU A 125 -9.67 -8.34 -1.85
CA LEU A 125 -8.28 -8.73 -1.67
C LEU A 125 -7.34 -7.98 -2.63
N GLU A 126 -7.76 -7.77 -3.88
CA GLU A 126 -7.02 -6.96 -4.86
C GLU A 126 -6.97 -5.49 -4.46
N LEU A 127 -8.07 -4.92 -3.96
CA LEU A 127 -8.08 -3.56 -3.41
C LEU A 127 -7.12 -3.42 -2.23
N SER A 128 -7.14 -4.37 -1.31
CA SER A 128 -6.19 -4.40 -0.19
C SER A 128 -4.73 -4.45 -0.68
N LYS A 129 -4.45 -5.23 -1.73
CA LYS A 129 -3.14 -5.29 -2.36
C LYS A 129 -2.72 -3.94 -2.96
N LEU A 130 -3.62 -3.28 -3.69
CA LEU A 130 -3.35 -1.95 -4.25
C LEU A 130 -3.04 -0.92 -3.15
N ASN A 131 -3.75 -0.97 -2.03
CA ASN A 131 -3.49 -0.09 -0.88
C ASN A 131 -2.09 -0.31 -0.30
N VAL A 132 -1.66 -1.57 -0.15
CA VAL A 132 -0.29 -1.88 0.29
C VAL A 132 0.75 -1.33 -0.67
N LEU A 133 0.58 -1.56 -1.97
CA LEU A 133 1.52 -1.11 -3.00
C LEU A 133 1.60 0.43 -3.04
N GLN A 134 0.46 1.10 -2.94
CA GLN A 134 0.42 2.56 -2.91
C GLN A 134 1.13 3.10 -1.67
N TYR A 135 0.84 2.56 -0.49
CA TYR A 135 1.48 2.94 0.76
C TYR A 135 3.01 2.76 0.70
N LYS A 136 3.47 1.60 0.22
CA LYS A 136 4.90 1.31 0.01
C LYS A 136 5.57 2.33 -0.92
N LYS A 137 4.90 2.71 -2.01
CA LYS A 137 5.37 3.74 -2.94
C LYS A 137 5.46 5.13 -2.28
N ASP A 138 4.45 5.50 -1.50
CA ASP A 138 4.40 6.79 -0.82
C ASP A 138 5.51 6.89 0.24
N ARG A 139 5.74 5.82 1.00
CA ARG A 139 6.84 5.74 1.99
C ARG A 139 8.20 5.83 1.32
N LEU A 140 8.39 5.15 0.19
CA LEU A 140 9.62 5.25 -0.58
C LEU A 140 9.84 6.68 -1.10
N THR A 141 8.80 7.31 -1.64
CA THR A 141 8.87 8.70 -2.13
C THR A 141 9.20 9.68 -1.00
N GLN A 142 8.64 9.49 0.20
CA GLN A 142 8.98 10.29 1.38
C GLN A 142 10.43 10.09 1.80
N SER A 143 10.90 8.83 1.85
CA SER A 143 12.28 8.49 2.17
C SER A 143 13.27 9.12 1.18
N ASP A 144 12.93 9.09 -0.12
CA ASP A 144 13.74 9.69 -1.19
C ASP A 144 13.86 11.23 -1.06
N LYS A 145 12.78 11.88 -0.62
CA LYS A 145 12.80 13.34 -0.36
C LYS A 145 13.66 13.69 0.85
N LEU A 146 13.63 12.87 1.89
CA LEU A 146 14.39 13.09 3.12
C LEU A 146 15.87 12.73 2.95
N ASN A 147 16.19 11.74 2.13
CA ASN A 147 17.55 11.22 1.93
C ASN A 147 17.91 11.12 0.43
N PRO A 148 18.14 12.24 -0.27
CA PRO A 148 18.42 12.24 -1.70
C PRO A 148 19.71 11.48 -2.08
N GLU A 149 20.67 11.39 -1.18
CA GLU A 149 21.90 10.61 -1.42
C GLU A 149 21.63 9.10 -1.44
N GLN A 150 20.77 8.59 -0.54
CA GLN A 150 20.36 7.19 -0.55
C GLN A 150 19.58 6.83 -1.81
N LYS A 151 18.73 7.75 -2.29
CA LYS A 151 18.04 7.61 -3.58
C LYS A 151 19.03 7.44 -4.73
N GLN A 152 20.08 8.27 -4.78
CA GLN A 152 21.09 8.20 -5.83
C GLN A 152 21.82 6.85 -5.80
N VAL A 153 22.24 6.38 -4.64
CA VAL A 153 22.92 5.08 -4.49
C VAL A 153 22.01 3.94 -4.93
N ARG A 154 20.71 3.99 -4.56
CA ARG A 154 19.74 2.98 -4.99
C ARG A 154 19.61 2.93 -6.51
N LEU A 155 19.39 4.08 -7.17
CA LEU A 155 19.26 4.17 -8.61
C LEU A 155 20.50 3.65 -9.34
N MET A 156 21.71 3.95 -8.83
CA MET A 156 22.94 3.41 -9.40
C MET A 156 23.05 1.89 -9.27
N LYS A 157 22.59 1.32 -8.14
CA LYS A 157 22.54 -0.14 -7.93
C LYS A 157 21.52 -0.81 -8.84
N GLU A 158 20.34 -0.21 -9.00
CA GLU A 158 19.32 -0.69 -9.94
C GLU A 158 19.84 -0.68 -11.39
N LEU A 159 20.53 0.40 -11.80
CA LEU A 159 21.13 0.50 -13.11
C LEU A 159 22.29 -0.51 -13.30
N GLN A 160 23.13 -0.68 -12.29
CA GLN A 160 24.19 -1.70 -12.29
C GLN A 160 23.60 -3.10 -12.51
N ALA A 161 22.56 -3.45 -11.78
CA ALA A 161 21.90 -4.75 -11.89
C ALA A 161 21.23 -4.94 -13.26
N ALA A 162 20.51 -3.91 -13.74
CA ALA A 162 19.82 -3.96 -15.03
C ALA A 162 20.76 -4.12 -16.22
N LEU A 163 21.96 -3.52 -16.16
CA LEU A 163 22.96 -3.57 -17.22
C LEU A 163 24.04 -4.65 -16.99
N GLY A 164 24.00 -5.39 -15.89
CA GLY A 164 25.02 -6.40 -15.56
C GLY A 164 26.43 -5.83 -15.37
N LEU A 165 26.53 -4.58 -14.85
CA LEU A 165 27.82 -3.93 -14.70
C LEU A 165 28.60 -4.48 -13.50
N PRO A 166 29.93 -4.67 -13.61
CA PRO A 166 30.75 -5.18 -12.50
C PRO A 166 30.91 -4.19 -11.34
N THR A 167 30.75 -2.89 -11.61
CA THR A 167 30.89 -1.80 -10.64
C THR A 167 29.77 -0.78 -10.78
N LEU A 168 29.55 0.05 -9.73
CA LEU A 168 28.56 1.11 -9.78
C LEU A 168 28.90 2.14 -10.87
N PRO A 169 27.95 2.55 -11.70
CA PRO A 169 28.16 3.53 -12.76
C PRO A 169 28.19 4.96 -12.17
N LEU A 170 29.32 5.34 -11.57
CA LEU A 170 29.50 6.66 -10.96
C LEU A 170 29.58 7.81 -11.98
N ARG A 171 29.91 7.50 -13.22
CA ARG A 171 29.96 8.43 -14.34
C ARG A 171 29.25 7.81 -15.54
N ILE A 172 28.31 8.54 -16.11
CA ILE A 172 27.53 8.15 -17.27
C ILE A 172 27.64 9.27 -18.29
N GLU A 173 28.01 8.93 -19.52
CA GLU A 173 28.09 9.86 -20.63
C GLU A 173 27.01 9.50 -21.64
N CYS A 174 26.24 10.47 -22.07
CA CYS A 174 25.22 10.33 -23.09
C CYS A 174 25.59 11.24 -24.28
N PHE A 175 25.69 10.64 -25.48
CA PHE A 175 25.99 11.36 -26.70
C PHE A 175 24.73 11.39 -27.58
N ASP A 176 24.41 12.58 -28.04
CA ASP A 176 23.37 12.80 -29.05
C ASP A 176 24.00 13.41 -30.30
N ASN A 177 23.89 12.70 -31.42
CA ASN A 177 24.41 13.16 -32.70
C ASN A 177 23.26 13.68 -33.55
N SER A 178 23.39 14.89 -34.02
CA SER A 178 22.41 15.53 -34.89
C SER A 178 23.09 16.06 -36.18
N ASN A 179 22.37 16.02 -37.28
CA ASN A 179 22.80 16.64 -38.54
C ASN A 179 21.61 17.18 -39.32
N ILE A 180 21.87 18.13 -40.21
CA ILE A 180 20.87 18.68 -41.12
C ILE A 180 21.02 17.99 -42.46
N SER A 181 20.22 16.96 -42.70
CA SER A 181 20.22 16.21 -44.00
C SER A 181 21.60 15.72 -44.45
N GLY A 182 22.44 15.31 -43.50
CA GLY A 182 23.79 14.79 -43.76
C GLY A 182 24.90 15.84 -43.82
N THR A 183 24.56 17.11 -43.56
CA THR A 183 25.51 18.21 -43.43
C THR A 183 25.55 18.78 -42.02
N ASP A 184 26.63 19.46 -41.67
CA ASP A 184 26.79 20.18 -40.40
C ASP A 184 26.55 19.27 -39.18
N ALA A 185 27.21 18.12 -39.13
CA ALA A 185 27.11 17.19 -38.04
C ALA A 185 27.60 17.80 -36.73
N VAL A 186 26.74 17.78 -35.72
CA VAL A 186 27.08 18.22 -34.37
C VAL A 186 26.78 17.11 -33.38
N ALA A 187 27.56 17.04 -32.32
CA ALA A 187 27.34 16.07 -31.23
C ALA A 187 27.22 16.81 -29.90
N GLY A 188 26.15 16.51 -29.19
CA GLY A 188 25.98 16.90 -27.81
C GLY A 188 26.46 15.81 -26.87
N CYS A 189 27.18 16.17 -25.81
CA CYS A 189 27.56 15.24 -24.76
C CYS A 189 27.04 15.75 -23.42
N VAL A 190 26.27 14.90 -22.71
CA VAL A 190 25.85 15.14 -21.34
C VAL A 190 26.56 14.16 -20.44
N VAL A 191 27.17 14.67 -19.38
CA VAL A 191 27.89 13.85 -18.39
C VAL A 191 27.15 13.92 -17.07
N PHE A 192 26.73 12.76 -16.56
CA PHE A 192 26.22 12.61 -15.21
C PHE A 192 27.35 12.04 -14.33
N GLN A 193 27.67 12.75 -13.25
CA GLN A 193 28.62 12.29 -12.28
C GLN A 193 27.95 12.16 -10.90
N LYS A 194 27.96 10.95 -10.33
CA LYS A 194 27.28 10.62 -9.09
C LYS A 194 25.77 10.99 -9.11
N CYS A 195 25.10 10.76 -10.24
CA CYS A 195 23.68 11.11 -10.49
C CYS A 195 23.36 12.63 -10.43
N LYS A 196 24.33 13.49 -10.72
CA LYS A 196 24.15 14.94 -10.86
C LYS A 196 24.58 15.38 -12.25
#